data_952c819f3a685ae90b7514581c85e6ce
#
_entry.id   952c819f3a685ae90b7514581c85e6ce
#
_cell.length_a   1.000
_cell.length_b   1.000
_cell.length_c   1.000
_cell.angle_alpha   90.00
_cell.angle_beta   90.00
_cell.angle_gamma   90.00
#
_symmetry.space_group_name_H-M   'P 1'
#
loop_
_entity.id
_entity.type
_entity.pdbx_description
1 polymer ?
#
loop_
_entity_poly.entity_id
_entity_poly.type
_entity_poly.pdbx_seq_one_letter_code
_entity_poly.pdbx_strand_id
1 'polypeptide(L)'
;MAREVLSGVLVEVLDSQVAAAAAGKKMNEVINAAKNVMGGVHFFVIVDTLKYLVNGGRVPKVAGWAESLLNIKPIIMLKNGEAHSVARARTYLSAVKQIMELSKNRIVKGLPLHVAVIHAAETEKAEELKNRIASSFDCAELMITDFTPVIGAHTGPGVIGLAFYCGE
;
A
#
# COMPACT_ATOMS: atom_id res chain seq x y z
N MET A 1 -15.98 -1.13 6.24
CA MET A 1 -15.34 -0.87 4.94
C MET A 1 -13.90 -0.36 5.04
N ALA A 2 -13.58 0.60 5.91
CA ALA A 2 -12.18 1.03 6.13
C ALA A 2 -11.27 -0.02 6.80
N ARG A 3 -11.83 -1.03 7.44
CA ARG A 3 -11.07 -2.09 8.14
C ARG A 3 -10.50 -3.19 7.23
N GLU A 4 -11.03 -3.37 6.02
CA GLU A 4 -10.70 -4.50 5.15
C GLU A 4 -9.58 -4.20 4.14
N VAL A 5 -9.29 -2.92 3.93
CA VAL A 5 -8.27 -2.47 2.97
C VAL A 5 -6.86 -2.44 3.58
N LEU A 6 -6.75 -2.81 4.84
CA LEU A 6 -5.63 -2.52 5.71
C LEU A 6 -4.64 -3.69 5.90
N SER A 7 -4.62 -4.74 5.07
CA SER A 7 -3.78 -5.89 5.41
C SER A 7 -2.28 -5.56 5.52
N GLY A 8 -1.73 -4.80 4.59
CA GLY A 8 -0.34 -4.35 4.69
C GLY A 8 -0.15 -3.29 5.78
N VAL A 9 -1.04 -2.30 5.82
CA VAL A 9 -1.07 -1.29 6.89
C VAL A 9 -1.35 -1.93 8.25
N LEU A 10 -2.17 -3.01 8.30
CA LEU A 10 -2.49 -3.70 9.54
C LEU A 10 -1.28 -4.45 10.10
N VAL A 11 -0.44 -5.04 9.26
CA VAL A 11 0.81 -5.70 9.70
C VAL A 11 1.70 -4.68 10.41
N GLU A 12 2.01 -3.57 9.78
CA GLU A 12 2.85 -2.50 10.35
C GLU A 12 2.27 -1.95 11.67
N VAL A 13 0.96 -1.72 11.71
CA VAL A 13 0.28 -1.26 12.93
C VAL A 13 0.33 -2.34 14.03
N LEU A 14 0.13 -3.61 13.69
CA LEU A 14 0.21 -4.71 14.66
C LEU A 14 1.61 -4.88 15.21
N ASP A 15 2.64 -4.79 14.37
CA ASP A 15 4.04 -4.91 14.80
C ASP A 15 4.42 -3.80 15.77
N SER A 16 4.01 -2.56 15.50
CA SER A 16 4.20 -1.44 16.45
C SER A 16 3.49 -1.65 17.78
N GLN A 17 2.30 -2.24 17.77
CA GLN A 17 1.56 -2.60 18.99
C GLN A 17 2.25 -3.72 19.77
N VAL A 18 2.68 -4.77 19.07
CA VAL A 18 3.40 -5.91 19.68
C VAL A 18 4.70 -5.43 20.30
N ALA A 19 5.48 -4.62 19.60
CA ALA A 19 6.73 -4.06 20.13
C ALA A 19 6.48 -3.21 21.38
N ALA A 20 5.48 -2.34 21.36
CA ALA A 20 5.13 -1.52 22.51
C ALA A 20 4.65 -2.36 23.71
N ALA A 21 3.84 -3.40 23.45
CA ALA A 21 3.37 -4.31 24.50
C ALA A 21 4.52 -5.16 25.06
N ALA A 22 5.41 -5.67 24.21
CA ALA A 22 6.60 -6.42 24.62
C ALA A 22 7.57 -5.59 25.46
N ALA A 23 7.64 -4.28 25.20
CA ALA A 23 8.39 -3.31 26.01
C ALA A 23 7.70 -2.95 27.35
N GLY A 24 6.59 -3.60 27.69
CA GLY A 24 5.86 -3.38 28.95
C GLY A 24 5.12 -2.05 29.04
N LYS A 25 4.83 -1.41 27.90
CA LYS A 25 4.09 -0.15 27.86
C LYS A 25 2.63 -0.35 28.31
N LYS A 26 2.03 0.69 28.88
CA LYS A 26 0.63 0.66 29.29
C LYS A 26 -0.29 0.66 28.06
N MET A 27 -1.52 0.18 28.23
CA MET A 27 -2.51 0.08 27.13
C MET A 27 -2.67 1.39 26.34
N ASN A 28 -2.74 2.54 27.05
CA ASN A 28 -2.87 3.84 26.38
C ASN A 28 -1.65 4.20 25.51
N GLU A 29 -0.46 3.78 25.91
CA GLU A 29 0.77 4.01 25.14
C GLU A 29 0.82 3.09 23.90
N VAL A 30 0.36 1.85 24.03
CA VAL A 30 0.19 0.90 22.92
C VAL A 30 -0.83 1.46 21.90
N ILE A 31 -1.97 1.95 22.37
CA ILE A 31 -2.99 2.57 21.50
C ILE A 31 -2.44 3.81 20.80
N ASN A 32 -1.67 4.63 21.48
CA ASN A 32 -1.08 5.83 20.89
C ASN A 32 -0.01 5.48 19.84
N ALA A 33 0.81 4.45 20.08
CA ALA A 33 1.77 3.95 19.09
C ALA A 33 1.05 3.54 17.79
N ALA A 34 -0.02 2.74 17.92
CA ALA A 34 -0.83 2.35 16.77
C ALA A 34 -1.43 3.54 16.00
N LYS A 35 -1.99 4.52 16.73
CA LYS A 35 -2.57 5.73 16.11
C LYS A 35 -1.53 6.57 15.38
N ASN A 36 -0.32 6.66 15.91
CA ASN A 36 0.78 7.39 15.27
C ASN A 36 1.17 6.74 13.95
N VAL A 37 1.36 5.42 13.94
CA VAL A 37 1.64 4.67 12.70
C VAL A 37 0.51 4.82 11.70
N MET A 38 -0.75 4.61 12.12
CA MET A 38 -1.93 4.75 11.24
C MET A 38 -2.02 6.12 10.57
N GLY A 39 -1.63 7.19 11.26
CA GLY A 39 -1.65 8.56 10.72
C GLY A 39 -0.55 8.81 9.68
N GLY A 40 0.55 8.07 9.76
CA GLY A 40 1.72 8.20 8.87
C GLY A 40 1.78 7.22 7.71
N VAL A 41 0.90 6.21 7.69
CA VAL A 41 0.94 5.19 6.63
C VAL A 41 0.48 5.75 5.29
N HIS A 42 1.29 5.49 4.28
CA HIS A 42 0.98 5.70 2.87
C HIS A 42 0.78 4.35 2.18
N PHE A 43 -0.27 4.23 1.39
CA PHE A 43 -0.56 3.00 0.67
C PHE A 43 -0.92 3.28 -0.79
N PHE A 44 -0.15 2.70 -1.70
CA PHE A 44 -0.34 2.77 -3.14
C PHE A 44 -0.56 1.37 -3.71
N VAL A 45 -1.41 1.27 -4.74
CA VAL A 45 -1.70 0.02 -5.43
C VAL A 45 -1.67 0.23 -6.93
N ILE A 46 -0.94 -0.61 -7.65
CA ILE A 46 -1.03 -0.76 -9.09
C ILE A 46 -2.06 -1.84 -9.37
N VAL A 47 -3.11 -1.51 -10.10
CA VAL A 47 -4.13 -2.49 -10.51
C VAL A 47 -4.09 -2.71 -12.02
N ASP A 48 -4.39 -3.93 -12.43
CA ASP A 48 -4.41 -4.28 -13.86
C ASP A 48 -5.65 -3.72 -14.56
N THR A 49 -6.76 -3.61 -13.83
CA THR A 49 -8.02 -3.07 -14.34
C THR A 49 -8.86 -2.49 -13.20
N LEU A 50 -9.61 -1.46 -13.49
CA LEU A 50 -10.59 -0.90 -12.54
C LEU A 50 -11.91 -1.69 -12.49
N LYS A 51 -12.11 -2.68 -13.37
CA LYS A 51 -13.36 -3.43 -13.49
C LYS A 51 -13.84 -3.99 -12.14
N TYR A 52 -12.95 -4.62 -11.38
CA TYR A 52 -13.28 -5.23 -10.10
C TYR A 52 -13.64 -4.16 -9.04
N LEU A 53 -12.90 -3.07 -9.00
CA LEU A 53 -13.15 -1.95 -8.08
C LEU A 53 -14.48 -1.27 -8.37
N VAL A 54 -14.80 -1.06 -9.65
CA VAL A 54 -16.07 -0.45 -10.09
C VAL A 54 -17.24 -1.39 -9.78
N ASN A 55 -17.15 -2.66 -10.15
CA ASN A 55 -18.20 -3.65 -9.88
C ASN A 55 -18.43 -3.84 -8.37
N GLY A 56 -17.38 -3.70 -7.57
CA GLY A 56 -17.47 -3.73 -6.11
C GLY A 56 -18.07 -2.49 -5.47
N GLY A 57 -18.37 -1.43 -6.25
CA GLY A 57 -18.90 -0.15 -5.74
C GLY A 57 -17.93 0.62 -4.84
N ARG A 58 -16.64 0.31 -4.91
CA ARG A 58 -15.61 0.85 -3.99
C ARG A 58 -14.93 2.10 -4.54
N VAL A 59 -15.20 2.49 -5.77
CA VAL A 59 -14.54 3.61 -6.45
C VAL A 59 -15.53 4.52 -7.18
N PRO A 60 -16.44 5.20 -6.47
CA PRO A 60 -17.44 6.07 -7.12
C PRO A 60 -16.80 7.16 -7.98
N LYS A 61 -15.64 7.67 -7.60
CA LYS A 61 -14.93 8.77 -8.28
C LYS A 61 -14.17 8.38 -9.56
N VAL A 62 -14.03 7.07 -9.84
CA VAL A 62 -13.37 6.58 -11.06
C VAL A 62 -14.29 5.75 -11.95
N ALA A 63 -15.58 5.65 -11.64
CA ALA A 63 -16.55 4.94 -12.46
C ALA A 63 -16.59 5.48 -13.90
N GLY A 64 -16.46 6.80 -14.10
CA GLY A 64 -16.34 7.43 -15.43
C GLY A 64 -15.02 7.13 -16.18
N TRP A 65 -14.10 6.39 -15.58
CA TRP A 65 -12.83 6.02 -16.21
C TRP A 65 -12.83 4.59 -16.76
N ALA A 66 -13.77 3.76 -16.32
CA ALA A 66 -13.81 2.34 -16.67
C ALA A 66 -13.88 2.10 -18.20
N GLU A 67 -14.53 2.98 -18.95
CA GLU A 67 -14.67 2.86 -20.40
C GLU A 67 -13.42 3.27 -21.20
N SER A 68 -12.55 4.12 -20.63
CA SER A 68 -11.37 4.68 -21.33
C SER A 68 -10.05 3.98 -20.99
N LEU A 69 -10.08 2.90 -20.22
CA LEU A 69 -8.89 2.32 -19.58
C LEU A 69 -8.37 1.02 -20.22
N LEU A 70 -8.67 0.77 -21.49
CA LEU A 70 -7.98 -0.29 -22.24
C LEU A 70 -6.48 0.02 -22.29
N ASN A 71 -5.67 -0.91 -21.78
CA ASN A 71 -4.20 -0.85 -21.79
C ASN A 71 -3.53 0.21 -20.89
N ILE A 72 -4.12 0.56 -19.74
CA ILE A 72 -3.42 1.35 -18.73
C ILE A 72 -3.38 0.63 -17.38
N LYS A 73 -2.39 0.99 -16.58
CA LYS A 73 -2.17 0.53 -15.20
C LYS A 73 -2.46 1.69 -14.25
N PRO A 74 -3.68 1.77 -13.68
CA PRO A 74 -4.00 2.80 -12.72
C PRO A 74 -3.20 2.63 -11.42
N ILE A 75 -2.80 3.77 -10.85
CA ILE A 75 -2.21 3.81 -9.51
C ILE A 75 -3.24 4.43 -8.58
N ILE A 76 -3.62 3.67 -7.58
CA ILE A 76 -4.61 4.02 -6.56
C ILE A 76 -3.89 4.29 -5.26
N MET A 77 -4.24 5.36 -4.59
CA MET A 77 -3.85 5.64 -3.20
C MET A 77 -5.07 5.47 -2.30
N LEU A 78 -4.86 4.80 -1.18
CA LEU A 78 -5.87 4.76 -0.12
C LEU A 78 -5.62 5.91 0.86
N LYS A 79 -6.65 6.70 1.07
CA LYS A 79 -6.64 7.80 2.03
C LYS A 79 -8.00 7.89 2.72
N ASN A 80 -7.99 7.89 4.07
CA ASN A 80 -9.20 7.97 4.89
C ASN A 80 -10.27 6.90 4.54
N GLY A 81 -9.82 5.70 4.16
CA GLY A 81 -10.71 4.60 3.76
C GLY A 81 -11.29 4.71 2.35
N GLU A 82 -10.91 5.73 1.58
CA GLU A 82 -11.33 5.92 0.19
C GLU A 82 -10.20 5.64 -0.80
N ALA A 83 -10.55 5.06 -1.94
CA ALA A 83 -9.64 4.84 -3.05
C ALA A 83 -9.61 6.07 -3.97
N HIS A 84 -8.42 6.65 -4.13
CA HIS A 84 -8.19 7.81 -5.00
C HIS A 84 -7.23 7.41 -6.11
N SER A 85 -7.61 7.64 -7.37
CA SER A 85 -6.66 7.49 -8.47
C SER A 85 -5.69 8.67 -8.47
N VAL A 86 -4.39 8.37 -8.35
CA VAL A 86 -3.33 9.38 -8.24
C VAL A 86 -2.46 9.47 -9.48
N ALA A 87 -2.40 8.40 -10.28
CA ALA A 87 -1.62 8.38 -11.51
C ALA A 87 -2.12 7.28 -12.47
N ARG A 88 -1.63 7.32 -13.70
CA ARG A 88 -1.92 6.33 -14.75
C ARG A 88 -0.64 6.02 -15.50
N ALA A 89 -0.37 4.76 -15.70
CA ALA A 89 0.75 4.30 -16.50
C ALA A 89 0.27 3.42 -17.66
N ARG A 90 1.06 3.33 -18.72
CA ARG A 90 0.75 2.43 -19.85
C ARG A 90 1.34 1.04 -19.65
N THR A 91 2.39 0.92 -18.87
CA THR A 91 3.09 -0.34 -18.60
C THR A 91 3.30 -0.50 -17.10
N TYR A 92 3.48 -1.74 -16.65
CA TYR A 92 3.84 -2.04 -15.27
C TYR A 92 5.12 -1.31 -14.82
N LEU A 93 6.17 -1.35 -15.65
CA LEU A 93 7.43 -0.65 -15.33
C LEU A 93 7.25 0.87 -15.15
N SER A 94 6.39 1.49 -15.97
CA SER A 94 6.06 2.90 -15.82
C SER A 94 5.26 3.16 -14.55
N ALA A 95 4.36 2.25 -14.17
CA ALA A 95 3.62 2.34 -12.91
C ALA A 95 4.54 2.22 -11.69
N VAL A 96 5.49 1.28 -11.72
CA VAL A 96 6.51 1.13 -10.67
C VAL A 96 7.34 2.39 -10.53
N LYS A 97 7.82 2.99 -11.62
CA LYS A 97 8.56 4.26 -11.56
C LYS A 97 7.75 5.38 -10.90
N GLN A 98 6.47 5.50 -11.26
CA GLN A 98 5.59 6.52 -10.69
C GLN A 98 5.32 6.26 -9.20
N ILE A 99 5.10 5.00 -8.77
CA ILE A 99 4.94 4.66 -7.36
C ILE A 99 6.20 5.02 -6.55
N MET A 100 7.39 4.73 -7.07
CA MET A 100 8.66 5.08 -6.43
C MET A 100 8.81 6.60 -6.25
N GLU A 101 8.48 7.40 -7.27
CA GLU A 101 8.50 8.86 -7.17
C GLU A 101 7.45 9.41 -6.19
N LEU A 102 6.24 8.85 -6.21
CA LEU A 102 5.18 9.22 -5.26
C LEU A 102 5.59 8.91 -3.81
N SER A 103 6.28 7.79 -3.60
CA SER A 103 6.80 7.39 -2.29
C SER A 103 7.93 8.29 -1.84
N LYS A 104 8.92 8.55 -2.71
CA LYS A 104 10.06 9.43 -2.43
C LYS A 104 9.64 10.81 -1.92
N ASN A 105 8.56 11.37 -2.47
CA ASN A 105 8.02 12.66 -2.07
C ASN A 105 7.30 12.65 -0.71
N ARG A 106 7.12 11.47 -0.09
CA ARG A 106 6.43 11.28 1.20
C ARG A 106 7.33 10.72 2.29
N ILE A 107 8.50 10.22 1.91
CA ILE A 107 9.50 9.72 2.86
C ILE A 107 10.10 10.90 3.62
N VAL A 108 10.05 10.80 4.95
CA VAL A 108 10.61 11.82 5.86
C VAL A 108 12.07 11.47 6.13
N LYS A 109 12.98 12.34 5.75
CA LYS A 109 14.42 12.13 5.96
C LYS A 109 14.75 12.12 7.46
N GLY A 110 15.62 11.18 7.83
CA GLY A 110 16.09 11.04 9.22
C GLY A 110 15.19 10.23 10.12
N LEU A 111 14.06 9.73 9.63
CA LEU A 111 13.23 8.75 10.33
C LEU A 111 13.41 7.36 9.72
N PRO A 112 13.36 6.27 10.53
CA PRO A 112 13.32 4.90 10.02
C PRO A 112 12.18 4.73 9.01
N LEU A 113 12.48 4.07 7.88
CA LEU A 113 11.50 3.78 6.83
C LEU A 113 11.13 2.30 6.90
N HIS A 114 9.85 2.02 7.13
CA HIS A 114 9.28 0.68 7.12
C HIS A 114 8.44 0.50 5.87
N VAL A 115 8.63 -0.62 5.17
CA VAL A 115 8.02 -0.86 3.85
C VAL A 115 7.50 -2.28 3.75
N ALA A 116 6.26 -2.42 3.31
CA ALA A 116 5.68 -3.69 2.90
C ALA A 116 5.30 -3.64 1.41
N VAL A 117 5.83 -4.57 0.64
CA VAL A 117 5.36 -4.87 -0.72
C VAL A 117 4.27 -5.93 -0.61
N ILE A 118 3.12 -5.68 -1.23
CA ILE A 118 1.94 -6.52 -1.06
C ILE A 118 1.45 -6.97 -2.44
N HIS A 119 1.13 -8.25 -2.61
CA HIS A 119 0.72 -8.76 -3.91
C HIS A 119 -0.45 -9.75 -3.83
N ALA A 120 -1.11 -9.98 -4.97
CA ALA A 120 -2.08 -11.05 -5.15
C ALA A 120 -1.63 -11.95 -6.30
N ALA A 121 -1.04 -13.10 -5.96
CA ALA A 121 -0.51 -14.10 -6.89
C ALA A 121 0.56 -13.55 -7.89
N GLU A 122 1.36 -12.55 -7.47
CA GLU A 122 2.36 -11.87 -8.32
C GLU A 122 3.73 -11.82 -7.62
N THR A 123 4.21 -12.96 -7.13
CA THR A 123 5.43 -13.06 -6.33
C THR A 123 6.67 -12.50 -7.06
N GLU A 124 6.83 -12.80 -8.35
CA GLU A 124 7.98 -12.32 -9.13
C GLU A 124 8.01 -10.79 -9.24
N LYS A 125 6.86 -10.18 -9.51
CA LYS A 125 6.74 -8.70 -9.55
C LYS A 125 6.95 -8.07 -8.18
N ALA A 126 6.51 -8.74 -7.11
CA ALA A 126 6.72 -8.27 -5.74
C ALA A 126 8.21 -8.28 -5.38
N GLU A 127 8.93 -9.35 -5.71
CA GLU A 127 10.38 -9.42 -5.51
C GLU A 127 11.13 -8.36 -6.35
N GLU A 128 10.72 -8.16 -7.62
CA GLU A 128 11.30 -7.09 -8.45
C GLU A 128 11.10 -5.71 -7.81
N LEU A 129 9.89 -5.41 -7.33
CA LEU A 129 9.59 -4.13 -6.67
C LEU A 129 10.41 -3.98 -5.37
N LYS A 130 10.47 -5.01 -4.53
CA LYS A 130 11.28 -5.04 -3.31
C LYS A 130 12.74 -4.73 -3.59
N ASN A 131 13.34 -5.37 -4.61
CA ASN A 131 14.73 -5.14 -4.98
C ASN A 131 14.97 -3.69 -5.45
N ARG A 132 14.03 -3.09 -6.17
CA ARG A 132 14.09 -1.68 -6.57
C ARG A 132 14.00 -0.74 -5.36
N ILE A 133 13.15 -1.05 -4.39
CA ILE A 133 13.02 -0.29 -3.14
C ILE A 133 14.31 -0.37 -2.36
N ALA A 134 14.85 -1.58 -2.12
CA ALA A 134 16.11 -1.79 -1.41
C ALA A 134 17.29 -1.04 -2.05
N SER A 135 17.29 -0.92 -3.38
CA SER A 135 18.34 -0.18 -4.10
C SER A 135 18.18 1.34 -4.08
N SER A 136 16.99 1.84 -3.73
CA SER A 136 16.65 3.27 -3.84
C SER A 136 16.47 3.96 -2.50
N PHE A 137 16.12 3.21 -1.45
CA PHE A 137 15.81 3.73 -0.13
C PHE A 137 16.54 2.93 0.95
N ASP A 138 16.96 3.62 2.00
CA ASP A 138 17.48 3.00 3.22
C ASP A 138 16.29 2.64 4.11
N CYS A 139 15.93 1.35 4.10
CA CYS A 139 14.78 0.82 4.83
C CYS A 139 15.24 0.18 6.13
N ALA A 140 14.65 0.59 7.25
CA ALA A 140 14.79 -0.11 8.53
C ALA A 140 14.13 -1.49 8.48
N GLU A 141 13.04 -1.60 7.73
CA GLU A 141 12.34 -2.84 7.47
C GLU A 141 11.81 -2.89 6.04
N LEU A 142 11.90 -4.05 5.40
CA LEU A 142 11.39 -4.27 4.04
C LEU A 142 10.93 -5.71 3.87
N MET A 143 9.61 -5.90 3.79
CA MET A 143 8.99 -7.22 3.70
C MET A 143 8.13 -7.38 2.44
N ILE A 144 7.76 -8.63 2.16
CA ILE A 144 6.71 -8.98 1.18
C ILE A 144 5.61 -9.71 1.93
N THR A 145 4.36 -9.41 1.59
CA THR A 145 3.17 -10.09 2.12
C THR A 145 2.08 -10.22 1.05
N ASP A 146 1.14 -11.11 1.29
CA ASP A 146 0.00 -11.31 0.41
C ASP A 146 -1.16 -10.39 0.74
N PHE A 147 -1.89 -9.95 -0.28
CA PHE A 147 -3.23 -9.41 -0.07
C PHE A 147 -4.16 -10.48 0.48
N THR A 148 -5.00 -10.09 1.42
CA THR A 148 -6.08 -10.99 1.85
C THR A 148 -7.02 -11.30 0.68
N PRO A 149 -7.67 -12.49 0.67
CA PRO A 149 -8.63 -12.84 -0.38
C PRO A 149 -9.75 -11.80 -0.59
N VAL A 150 -10.14 -11.10 0.48
CA VAL A 150 -11.14 -10.02 0.42
C VAL A 150 -10.67 -8.87 -0.48
N ILE A 151 -9.42 -8.43 -0.32
CA ILE A 151 -8.84 -7.39 -1.18
C ILE A 151 -8.72 -7.90 -2.62
N GLY A 152 -8.23 -9.13 -2.82
CA GLY A 152 -8.13 -9.75 -4.14
C GLY A 152 -9.46 -9.79 -4.89
N ALA A 153 -10.57 -10.07 -4.20
CA ALA A 153 -11.91 -10.04 -4.78
C ALA A 153 -12.33 -8.65 -5.30
N HIS A 154 -11.83 -7.57 -4.69
CA HIS A 154 -12.14 -6.20 -5.09
C HIS A 154 -11.14 -5.59 -6.09
N THR A 155 -9.91 -6.02 -6.08
CA THR A 155 -8.86 -5.48 -6.96
C THR A 155 -8.60 -6.34 -8.19
N GLY A 156 -8.96 -7.63 -8.12
CA GLY A 156 -8.66 -8.62 -9.14
C GLY A 156 -7.20 -9.13 -9.07
N PRO A 157 -6.86 -10.09 -9.94
CA PRO A 157 -5.50 -10.60 -10.05
C PRO A 157 -4.56 -9.54 -10.64
N GLY A 158 -3.25 -9.72 -10.45
CA GLY A 158 -2.23 -8.84 -11.02
C GLY A 158 -1.99 -7.57 -10.20
N VAL A 159 -2.54 -7.48 -8.99
CA VAL A 159 -2.39 -6.32 -8.12
C VAL A 159 -1.06 -6.38 -7.36
N ILE A 160 -0.37 -5.23 -7.35
CA ILE A 160 0.84 -4.99 -6.53
C ILE A 160 0.62 -3.72 -5.72
N GLY A 161 0.84 -3.80 -4.44
CA GLY A 161 0.75 -2.68 -3.50
C GLY A 161 2.09 -2.35 -2.85
N LEU A 162 2.18 -1.14 -2.35
CA LEU A 162 3.29 -0.63 -1.57
C LEU A 162 2.71 0.15 -0.38
N ALA A 163 2.88 -0.38 0.82
CA ALA A 163 2.60 0.32 2.06
C ALA A 163 3.91 0.77 2.71
N PHE A 164 3.94 1.96 3.28
CA PHE A 164 5.10 2.42 4.03
C PHE A 164 4.74 3.52 5.02
N TYR A 165 5.55 3.65 6.06
CA TYR A 165 5.54 4.79 6.97
C TYR A 165 6.97 5.14 7.40
N CYS A 166 7.14 6.34 7.98
CA CYS A 166 8.39 6.78 8.58
C CYS A 166 8.13 7.05 10.07
N GLY A 167 8.90 6.40 10.93
CA GLY A 167 8.78 6.55 12.38
C GLY A 167 9.39 5.40 13.16
N GLU A 168 9.40 5.52 14.49
CA GLU A 168 9.83 4.47 15.43
C GLU A 168 8.64 3.58 15.81
#